data_bc978cf551bf6ba5e0157faa16a356ad
#
_entry.id   bc978cf551bf6ba5e0157faa16a356ad
#
_cell.length_a   1.000
_cell.length_b   1.000
_cell.length_c   1.000
_cell.angle_alpha   90.00
_cell.angle_beta   90.00
_cell.angle_gamma   90.00
#
_symmetry.space_group_name_H-M   'P 1'
#
loop_
_entity.id
_entity.type
_entity.pdbx_description
1 polymer ?
#
loop_
_entity_poly.entity_id
_entity_poly.type
_entity_poly.pdbx_seq_one_letter_code
_entity_poly.pdbx_strand_id
1 'polypeptide(L)'
;MQVFIIDNPLYTARVLDVRRFHAQIREAKIIIKWCSMIKDGDSRWVNQPLVQMYINNLEWLQAYINVFEAIKENDIHKANMWNLYANDLKPSFHTEDYFEQMKRRLYTKDPKFYANWWYLGVSYDNWYYVNGQWKFYKQN
;
A
#
# COMPACT_ATOMS: atom_id res chain seq x y z
N MET A 1 -4.27 10.03 -8.01
CA MET A 1 -4.63 8.86 -7.18
C MET A 1 -3.68 7.70 -7.48
N GLN A 2 -3.22 7.01 -6.48
CA GLN A 2 -2.24 5.92 -6.59
C GLN A 2 -2.55 4.84 -5.55
N VAL A 3 -2.29 3.59 -5.90
CA VAL A 3 -2.16 2.51 -4.92
C VAL A 3 -0.68 2.14 -4.90
N PHE A 4 0.03 2.56 -3.88
CA PHE A 4 1.44 2.24 -3.73
C PHE A 4 1.61 0.82 -3.19
N ILE A 5 2.42 0.05 -3.86
CA ILE A 5 2.85 -1.27 -3.43
C ILE A 5 4.32 -1.44 -3.85
N ILE A 6 5.19 -1.75 -2.89
CA ILE A 6 6.62 -1.85 -3.12
C ILE A 6 7.21 -3.18 -2.66
N ASP A 7 6.38 -4.13 -2.38
CA ASP A 7 6.63 -5.53 -2.12
C ASP A 7 5.31 -6.16 -1.67
N ASN A 8 5.06 -6.19 -0.36
CA ASN A 8 3.78 -6.64 0.19
C ASN A 8 3.11 -5.46 0.93
N PRO A 9 1.81 -5.57 1.27
CA PRO A 9 1.11 -4.47 1.94
C PRO A 9 1.73 -4.04 3.27
N LEU A 10 2.19 -4.99 4.08
CA LEU A 10 2.78 -4.66 5.40
C LEU A 10 4.07 -3.87 5.24
N TYR A 11 4.96 -4.33 4.36
CA TYR A 11 6.19 -3.59 4.06
C TYR A 11 5.89 -2.20 3.52
N THR A 12 4.95 -2.11 2.58
CA THR A 12 4.54 -0.83 2.00
C THR A 12 4.01 0.12 3.07
N ALA A 13 3.14 -0.36 3.94
CA ALA A 13 2.60 0.45 5.04
C ALA A 13 3.70 0.99 5.94
N ARG A 14 4.74 0.20 6.18
CA ARG A 14 5.85 0.60 7.05
C ARG A 14 6.78 1.62 6.43
N VAL A 15 6.88 1.66 5.10
CA VAL A 15 7.83 2.55 4.43
C VAL A 15 7.21 3.86 3.95
N LEU A 16 5.89 3.95 3.86
CA LEU A 16 5.23 5.19 3.47
C LEU A 16 5.32 6.26 4.56
N ASP A 17 5.46 7.51 4.15
CA ASP A 17 5.28 8.64 5.05
C ASP A 17 3.84 8.67 5.56
N VAL A 18 3.62 9.28 6.71
CA VAL A 18 2.33 9.23 7.41
C VAL A 18 1.18 9.78 6.55
N ARG A 19 1.43 10.83 5.80
CA ARG A 19 0.42 11.43 4.92
C ARG A 19 -0.06 10.46 3.84
N ARG A 20 0.89 9.79 3.17
CA ARG A 20 0.58 8.81 2.13
C ARG A 20 0.02 7.53 2.72
N PHE A 21 0.48 7.13 3.89
CA PHE A 21 -0.10 6.00 4.61
C PHE A 21 -1.62 6.16 4.79
N HIS A 22 -2.05 7.29 5.33
CA HIS A 22 -3.50 7.53 5.52
C HIS A 22 -4.23 7.74 4.19
N ALA A 23 -3.59 8.37 3.23
CA ALA A 23 -4.20 8.57 1.91
C ALA A 23 -4.48 7.23 1.21
N GLN A 24 -3.63 6.22 1.38
CA GLN A 24 -3.82 4.91 0.76
C GLN A 24 -5.11 4.24 1.20
N ILE A 25 -5.47 4.35 2.48
CA ILE A 25 -6.73 3.80 2.98
C ILE A 25 -7.91 4.42 2.23
N ARG A 26 -7.92 5.74 2.12
CA ARG A 26 -9.00 6.46 1.44
C ARG A 26 -9.07 6.14 -0.05
N GLU A 27 -7.94 6.17 -0.73
CA GLU A 27 -7.88 5.96 -2.18
C GLU A 27 -8.27 4.53 -2.55
N ALA A 28 -7.80 3.54 -1.82
CA ALA A 28 -8.18 2.15 -2.05
C ALA A 28 -9.68 1.92 -1.83
N LYS A 29 -10.27 2.53 -0.82
CA LYS A 29 -11.72 2.46 -0.58
C LYS A 29 -12.52 3.10 -1.73
N ILE A 30 -12.04 4.20 -2.28
CA ILE A 30 -12.69 4.86 -3.43
C ILE A 30 -12.65 3.93 -4.65
N ILE A 31 -11.53 3.27 -4.92
CA ILE A 31 -11.41 2.34 -6.05
C ILE A 31 -12.40 1.19 -5.91
N ILE A 32 -12.51 0.60 -4.72
CA ILE A 32 -13.49 -0.46 -4.44
C ILE A 32 -14.91 0.04 -4.70
N LYS A 33 -15.23 1.25 -4.24
CA LYS A 33 -16.56 1.86 -4.47
C LYS A 33 -16.84 2.02 -5.95
N TRP A 34 -15.89 2.57 -6.73
CA TRP A 34 -16.07 2.76 -8.17
C TRP A 34 -16.23 1.43 -8.89
N CYS A 35 -15.49 0.40 -8.52
CA CYS A 35 -15.65 -0.93 -9.09
C CYS A 35 -17.04 -1.51 -8.76
N SER A 36 -17.53 -1.29 -7.57
CA SER A 36 -18.89 -1.70 -7.17
C SER A 36 -19.97 -0.99 -8.02
N MET A 37 -19.78 0.30 -8.27
CA MET A 37 -20.70 1.07 -9.13
C MET A 37 -20.73 0.52 -10.56
N ILE A 38 -19.60 0.12 -11.11
CA ILE A 38 -19.51 -0.49 -12.45
C ILE A 38 -20.28 -1.80 -12.48
N LYS A 39 -20.14 -2.64 -11.45
CA LYS A 39 -20.87 -3.91 -11.33
C LYS A 39 -22.37 -3.70 -11.25
N ASP A 40 -22.81 -2.56 -10.70
CA ASP A 40 -24.23 -2.17 -10.62
C ASP A 40 -24.74 -1.44 -11.88
N GLY A 41 -23.91 -1.35 -12.93
CA GLY A 41 -24.30 -0.77 -14.21
C GLY A 41 -23.91 0.70 -14.43
N ASP A 42 -23.24 1.33 -13.47
CA ASP A 42 -22.75 2.72 -13.59
C ASP A 42 -21.37 2.72 -14.27
N SER A 43 -21.28 3.31 -15.44
CA SER A 43 -20.07 3.28 -16.27
C SER A 43 -19.16 4.50 -16.11
N ARG A 44 -19.46 5.43 -15.19
CA ARG A 44 -18.68 6.68 -15.05
C ARG A 44 -17.18 6.47 -14.86
N TRP A 45 -16.80 5.44 -14.12
CA TRP A 45 -15.40 5.21 -13.74
C TRP A 45 -14.73 4.07 -14.48
N VAL A 46 -15.36 3.54 -15.52
CA VAL A 46 -14.88 2.36 -16.27
C VAL A 46 -13.50 2.59 -16.91
N ASN A 47 -13.17 3.81 -17.28
CA ASN A 47 -11.90 4.16 -17.94
C ASN A 47 -10.81 4.66 -16.96
N GLN A 48 -11.10 4.70 -15.66
CA GLN A 48 -10.12 5.11 -14.66
C GLN A 48 -9.04 4.01 -14.53
N PRO A 49 -7.74 4.35 -14.69
CA PRO A 49 -6.68 3.33 -14.78
C PRO A 49 -6.61 2.39 -13.58
N LEU A 50 -6.75 2.90 -12.35
CA LEU A 50 -6.68 2.06 -11.16
C LEU A 50 -7.89 1.14 -11.03
N VAL A 51 -9.07 1.58 -11.51
CA VAL A 51 -10.25 0.73 -11.57
C VAL A 51 -10.00 -0.44 -12.54
N GLN A 52 -9.46 -0.16 -13.72
CA GLN A 52 -9.12 -1.20 -14.69
C GLN A 52 -8.10 -2.20 -14.13
N MET A 53 -7.12 -1.72 -13.39
CA MET A 53 -6.08 -2.56 -12.80
C MET A 53 -6.63 -3.48 -11.68
N TYR A 54 -7.53 -2.97 -10.84
CA TYR A 54 -7.92 -3.66 -9.62
C TYR A 54 -9.32 -4.27 -9.63
N ILE A 55 -10.13 -4.03 -10.67
CA ILE A 55 -11.52 -4.54 -10.69
C ILE A 55 -11.60 -6.08 -10.56
N ASN A 56 -10.60 -6.79 -11.04
CA ASN A 56 -10.49 -8.24 -10.90
C ASN A 56 -9.63 -8.68 -9.71
N ASN A 57 -9.21 -7.75 -8.86
CA ASN A 57 -8.34 -7.98 -7.72
C ASN A 57 -8.87 -7.30 -6.46
N LEU A 58 -10.18 -7.20 -6.31
CA LEU A 58 -10.82 -6.47 -5.20
C LEU A 58 -10.55 -7.12 -3.85
N GLU A 59 -10.44 -8.45 -3.80
CA GLU A 59 -10.11 -9.14 -2.55
C GLU A 59 -8.70 -8.75 -2.08
N TRP A 60 -7.75 -8.66 -3.00
CA TRP A 60 -6.41 -8.19 -2.66
C TRP A 60 -6.44 -6.75 -2.14
N LEU A 61 -7.19 -5.89 -2.82
CA LEU A 61 -7.27 -4.47 -2.43
C LEU A 61 -7.92 -4.31 -1.06
N GLN A 62 -8.94 -5.12 -0.75
CA GLN A 62 -9.54 -5.13 0.58
C GLN A 62 -8.55 -5.62 1.64
N ALA A 63 -7.79 -6.67 1.35
CA ALA A 63 -6.75 -7.16 2.27
C ALA A 63 -5.67 -6.10 2.50
N TYR A 64 -5.29 -5.36 1.45
CA TYR A 64 -4.37 -4.23 1.55
C TYR A 64 -4.89 -3.17 2.53
N ILE A 65 -6.14 -2.77 2.38
CA ILE A 65 -6.79 -1.82 3.31
C ILE A 65 -6.75 -2.37 4.74
N ASN A 66 -7.08 -3.64 4.91
CA ASN A 66 -7.16 -4.27 6.23
C ASN A 66 -5.78 -4.30 6.92
N VAL A 67 -4.69 -4.49 6.17
CA VAL A 67 -3.33 -4.38 6.70
C VAL A 67 -3.10 -2.97 7.23
N PHE A 68 -3.39 -1.95 6.44
CA PHE A 68 -3.17 -0.55 6.83
C PHE A 68 -4.02 -0.17 8.05
N GLU A 69 -5.28 -0.59 8.09
CA GLU A 69 -6.16 -0.31 9.22
C GLU A 69 -5.71 -1.02 10.49
N ALA A 70 -5.24 -2.27 10.38
CA ALA A 70 -4.70 -3.01 11.52
C ALA A 70 -3.46 -2.32 12.10
N ILE A 71 -2.58 -1.80 11.24
CA ILE A 71 -1.42 -1.01 11.68
C ILE A 71 -1.86 0.27 12.39
N LYS A 72 -2.85 0.97 11.84
CA LYS A 72 -3.42 2.17 12.46
C LYS A 72 -3.98 1.90 13.84
N GLU A 73 -4.53 0.71 14.05
CA GLU A 73 -5.05 0.24 15.34
C GLU A 73 -3.97 -0.32 16.26
N ASN A 74 -2.71 -0.35 15.83
CA ASN A 74 -1.58 -0.98 16.54
C ASN A 74 -1.75 -2.49 16.77
N ASP A 75 -2.50 -3.16 15.90
CA ASP A 75 -2.69 -4.60 15.93
C ASP A 75 -1.78 -5.27 14.90
N ILE A 76 -0.53 -5.49 15.27
CA ILE A 76 0.47 -6.05 14.36
C ILE A 76 0.18 -7.51 14.01
N HIS A 77 -0.43 -8.25 14.92
CA HIS A 77 -0.81 -9.65 14.68
C HIS A 77 -1.87 -9.71 13.57
N LYS A 78 -2.89 -8.88 13.64
CA LYS A 78 -3.94 -8.78 12.64
C LYS A 78 -3.38 -8.28 11.29
N ALA A 79 -2.44 -7.33 11.34
CA ALA A 79 -1.75 -6.87 10.14
C ALA A 79 -0.99 -7.99 9.45
N ASN A 80 -0.28 -8.81 10.21
CA ASN A 80 0.44 -9.98 9.66
C ASN A 80 -0.51 -10.98 9.02
N MET A 81 -1.65 -11.27 9.66
CA MET A 81 -2.65 -12.19 9.11
C MET A 81 -3.18 -11.72 7.76
N TRP A 82 -3.58 -10.45 7.68
CA TRP A 82 -4.08 -9.88 6.43
C TRP A 82 -3.00 -9.79 5.35
N ASN A 83 -1.75 -9.57 5.76
CA ASN A 83 -0.63 -9.53 4.82
C ASN A 83 -0.37 -10.89 4.19
N LEU A 84 -0.43 -11.97 4.97
CA LEU A 84 -0.32 -13.34 4.43
C LEU A 84 -1.44 -13.63 3.45
N TYR A 85 -2.67 -13.26 3.79
CA TYR A 85 -3.82 -13.43 2.91
C TYR A 85 -3.64 -12.64 1.61
N ALA A 86 -3.18 -11.40 1.69
CA ALA A 86 -2.91 -10.58 0.51
C ALA A 86 -1.84 -11.20 -0.39
N ASN A 87 -0.80 -11.79 0.18
CA ASN A 87 0.26 -12.46 -0.59
C ASN A 87 -0.29 -13.62 -1.42
N ASP A 88 -1.28 -14.36 -0.91
CA ASP A 88 -1.93 -15.44 -1.64
C ASP A 88 -2.80 -14.92 -2.81
N LEU A 89 -3.24 -13.67 -2.74
CA LEU A 89 -4.11 -13.03 -3.73
C LEU A 89 -3.36 -12.07 -4.65
N LYS A 90 -2.04 -12.06 -4.61
CA LYS A 90 -1.20 -11.08 -5.30
C LYS A 90 -1.57 -10.97 -6.78
N PRO A 91 -1.92 -9.75 -7.27
CA PRO A 91 -2.16 -9.52 -8.69
C PRO A 91 -0.94 -9.85 -9.54
N SER A 92 -1.17 -10.38 -10.74
CA SER A 92 -0.08 -10.79 -11.64
C SER A 92 0.81 -9.61 -12.08
N PHE A 93 0.28 -8.39 -12.10
CA PHE A 93 1.06 -7.21 -12.48
C PHE A 93 1.93 -6.66 -11.34
N HIS A 94 1.84 -7.21 -10.12
CA HIS A 94 2.72 -6.86 -9.01
C HIS A 94 4.05 -7.60 -9.16
N THR A 95 4.88 -7.12 -10.07
CA THR A 95 6.21 -7.63 -10.38
C THR A 95 7.28 -6.77 -9.73
N GLU A 96 8.52 -7.25 -9.72
CA GLU A 96 9.65 -6.45 -9.22
C GLU A 96 9.80 -5.14 -10.00
N ASP A 97 9.61 -5.16 -11.32
CA ASP A 97 9.64 -3.95 -12.15
C ASP A 97 8.56 -2.96 -11.73
N TYR A 98 7.36 -3.44 -11.45
CA TYR A 98 6.27 -2.60 -10.97
C TYR A 98 6.61 -1.98 -9.62
N PHE A 99 7.17 -2.75 -8.69
CA PHE A 99 7.59 -2.25 -7.39
C PHE A 99 8.68 -1.17 -7.53
N GLU A 100 9.64 -1.38 -8.42
CA GLU A 100 10.69 -0.38 -8.68
C GLU A 100 10.10 0.91 -9.24
N GLN A 101 9.11 0.83 -10.12
CA GLN A 101 8.41 2.01 -10.63
C GLN A 101 7.70 2.77 -9.50
N MET A 102 7.06 2.05 -8.58
CA MET A 102 6.38 2.67 -7.44
C MET A 102 7.39 3.35 -6.51
N LYS A 103 8.52 2.72 -6.26
CA LYS A 103 9.62 3.33 -5.49
C LYS A 103 10.07 4.64 -6.12
N ARG A 104 10.33 4.63 -7.43
CA ARG A 104 10.75 5.84 -8.14
C ARG A 104 9.73 6.96 -8.05
N ARG A 105 8.44 6.64 -8.14
CA ARG A 105 7.37 7.61 -7.98
C ARG A 105 7.38 8.24 -6.58
N LEU A 106 7.53 7.44 -5.55
CA LEU A 106 7.64 7.92 -4.17
C LEU A 106 8.85 8.81 -4.00
N TYR A 107 10.01 8.39 -4.49
CA TYR A 107 11.23 9.19 -4.42
C TYR A 107 11.06 10.55 -5.12
N THR A 108 10.42 10.56 -6.30
CA THR A 108 10.17 11.80 -7.04
C THR A 108 9.24 12.75 -6.27
N LYS A 109 8.26 12.19 -5.56
CA LYS A 109 7.29 12.99 -4.79
C LYS A 109 7.90 13.58 -3.52
N ASP A 110 8.79 12.85 -2.85
CA ASP A 110 9.39 13.27 -1.59
C ASP A 110 10.82 12.72 -1.46
N PRO A 111 11.79 13.35 -2.17
CA PRO A 111 13.15 12.85 -2.16
C PRO A 111 13.81 12.85 -0.78
N LYS A 112 13.47 13.81 0.06
CA LYS A 112 14.05 13.90 1.41
C LYS A 112 13.64 12.72 2.27
N PHE A 113 12.37 12.34 2.21
CA PHE A 113 11.85 11.26 3.02
C PHE A 113 12.31 9.90 2.53
N TYR A 114 12.30 9.69 1.20
CA TYR A 114 12.53 8.36 0.62
C TYR A 114 13.99 8.07 0.26
N ALA A 115 14.87 9.06 0.21
CA ALA A 115 16.26 8.88 -0.21
C ALA A 115 17.01 7.82 0.60
N ASN A 116 16.84 7.81 1.92
CA ASN A 116 17.60 6.94 2.82
C ASN A 116 17.19 5.47 2.77
N TRP A 117 16.01 5.18 2.24
CA TRP A 117 15.45 3.83 2.29
C TRP A 117 15.97 2.94 1.18
N TRP A 118 16.21 3.51 0.00
CA TRP A 118 16.66 2.74 -1.14
C TRP A 118 18.14 2.47 -1.15
N TYR A 119 18.91 3.44 -0.67
CA TYR A 119 20.36 3.36 -0.73
C TYR A 119 20.97 2.60 0.43
N LEU A 120 20.27 2.53 1.55
CA LEU A 120 20.82 1.91 2.76
C LEU A 120 20.34 0.47 2.99
N GLY A 121 19.44 -0.04 2.16
CA GLY A 121 18.92 -1.40 2.28
C GLY A 121 18.28 -1.67 3.65
N VAL A 122 17.54 -0.71 4.16
CA VAL A 122 16.98 -0.77 5.51
C VAL A 122 15.95 -1.87 5.62
N SER A 123 16.15 -2.80 6.56
CA SER A 123 15.15 -3.82 6.88
C SER A 123 13.98 -3.20 7.60
N TYR A 124 12.75 -3.59 7.19
CA TYR A 124 11.57 -3.13 7.88
C TYR A 124 11.45 -3.67 9.32
N ASP A 125 12.22 -4.66 9.71
CA ASP A 125 12.29 -5.15 11.08
C ASP A 125 12.81 -4.09 12.05
N ASN A 126 13.47 -3.07 11.53
CA ASN A 126 13.98 -1.95 12.30
C ASN A 126 12.98 -0.82 12.47
N TRP A 127 11.74 -0.99 12.04
CA TRP A 127 10.71 0.03 12.11
C TRP A 127 9.71 -0.27 13.22
N TYR A 128 9.18 0.77 13.83
CA TYR A 128 8.11 0.68 14.80
C TYR A 128 7.10 1.81 14.61
N TYR A 129 5.86 1.57 15.01
CA TYR A 129 4.75 2.51 14.80
C TYR A 129 4.43 3.21 16.11
N VAL A 130 4.55 4.55 16.14
CA VAL A 130 4.30 5.39 17.32
C VAL A 130 3.53 6.63 16.91
N ASN A 131 2.42 6.90 17.60
CA ASN A 131 1.61 8.11 17.40
C ASN A 131 1.25 8.37 15.94
N GLY A 132 0.85 7.34 15.22
CA GLY A 132 0.48 7.47 13.82
C GLY A 132 1.63 7.58 12.84
N GLN A 133 2.86 7.34 13.29
CA GLN A 133 4.06 7.42 12.44
C GLN A 133 4.92 6.18 12.57
N TRP A 134 5.50 5.76 11.44
CA TRP A 134 6.57 4.78 11.44
C TRP A 134 7.88 5.47 11.79
N LYS A 135 8.58 4.91 12.75
CA LYS A 135 9.89 5.38 13.20
C LYS A 135 10.92 4.29 12.97
N PHE A 136 12.09 4.70 12.52
CA PHE A 136 13.20 3.80 12.29
C PHE A 136 14.06 3.67 13.54
N TYR A 137 14.29 2.45 14.00
CA TYR A 137 15.31 2.20 15.03
C TYR A 137 16.68 2.35 14.41
N LYS A 138 17.38 3.35 14.81
CA LYS A 138 18.77 3.49 14.41
C LYS A 138 19.59 2.46 15.16
N GLN A 139 20.15 1.52 14.42
CA GLN A 139 21.13 0.58 14.95
C GLN A 139 22.52 1.10 14.63
N ASN A 140 23.30 1.22 15.64
CA ASN A 140 24.69 1.60 15.48
C ASN A 140 25.58 0.37 15.46
#